data_361fe435ff0748e0c9d0ddc1bf30d348
#
_entry.id   361fe435ff0748e0c9d0ddc1bf30d348
#
_cell.length_a   1.000
_cell.length_b   1.000
_cell.length_c   1.000
_cell.angle_alpha   90.00
_cell.angle_beta   90.00
_cell.angle_gamma   90.00
#
_symmetry.space_group_name_H-M   'P 1'
#
loop_
_entity.id
_entity.type
_entity.pdbx_description
1 polymer ?
#
loop_
_entity_poly.entity_id
_entity_poly.type
_entity_poly.pdbx_seq_one_letter_code
_entity_poly.pdbx_strand_id
1 'polypeptide(L)'
;MHVGHWFGNVLNMVRLQGTAEAFYFIADWHMLTTHFDRTDELPGHVRTLVLDLLAAGIDPTRATLYRQSDVPEVAEMTLLLGMITPLGWLERVPTFKERLRDMAERDVANYGLLGYPVLQAVDITIVKGEQVPVGEDQVHHLEITREIVRRFNRLYGDVLVEPQPLLSETPLIPGTDGRKMSKSLANTVDVRDTPDEIRARVRAFVTDPQKVRKGDPGRPEVCPVFTLHRRFSEDILEATDAGCRSGALGCVECKGNLADRMGAYFAPFRERRDRKSTRLNSSHVALSR
;
A
#
# COMPACT_ATOMS: atom_id res chain seq x y z
N MET A 1 -7.28 3.06 3.71
CA MET A 1 -5.82 3.19 3.43
C MET A 1 -5.12 3.65 4.70
N HIS A 2 -4.05 2.98 5.14
CA HIS A 2 -3.35 3.36 6.38
C HIS A 2 -2.06 4.17 6.10
N VAL A 3 -1.52 4.80 7.16
CA VAL A 3 -0.32 5.65 7.10
C VAL A 3 0.88 4.95 6.45
N GLY A 4 1.05 3.64 6.69
CA GLY A 4 2.11 2.85 6.04
C GLY A 4 1.97 2.80 4.52
N HIS A 5 0.75 2.66 3.98
CA HIS A 5 0.52 2.73 2.53
C HIS A 5 0.72 4.15 1.98
N TRP A 6 0.37 5.17 2.76
CA TRP A 6 0.55 6.56 2.38
C TRP A 6 2.00 6.89 2.06
N PHE A 7 2.90 6.62 3.01
CA PHE A 7 4.34 6.86 2.82
C PHE A 7 5.03 5.80 1.96
N GLY A 8 4.54 4.55 2.01
CA GLY A 8 5.13 3.42 1.31
C GLY A 8 4.92 3.41 -0.19
N ASN A 9 3.78 3.90 -0.64
CA ASN A 9 3.40 3.77 -2.04
C ASN A 9 2.74 5.03 -2.59
N VAL A 10 1.70 5.54 -1.92
CA VAL A 10 0.81 6.54 -2.51
C VAL A 10 1.51 7.87 -2.80
N LEU A 11 2.35 8.36 -1.89
CA LEU A 11 3.13 9.59 -2.14
C LEU A 11 4.08 9.43 -3.34
N ASN A 12 4.64 8.24 -3.53
CA ASN A 12 5.49 7.95 -4.68
C ASN A 12 4.68 7.95 -5.98
N MET A 13 3.47 7.34 -5.98
CA MET A 13 2.56 7.41 -7.13
C MET A 13 2.21 8.86 -7.48
N VAL A 14 1.86 9.69 -6.48
CA VAL A 14 1.54 11.12 -6.70
C VAL A 14 2.74 11.87 -7.30
N ARG A 15 3.96 11.54 -6.90
CA ARG A 15 5.18 12.15 -7.45
C ARG A 15 5.43 11.69 -8.89
N LEU A 16 5.37 10.38 -9.13
CA LEU A 16 5.72 9.77 -10.42
C LEU A 16 4.81 10.20 -11.56
N GLN A 17 3.51 10.42 -11.32
CA GLN A 17 2.61 10.95 -12.35
C GLN A 17 3.05 12.31 -12.95
N GLY A 18 3.99 12.99 -12.32
CA GLY A 18 4.54 14.26 -12.78
C GLY A 18 5.77 14.12 -13.65
N THR A 19 6.41 12.95 -13.67
CA THR A 19 7.71 12.72 -14.29
C THR A 19 7.70 11.60 -15.33
N ALA A 20 6.63 10.81 -15.38
CA ALA A 20 6.48 9.69 -16.31
C ALA A 20 5.03 9.55 -16.77
N GLU A 21 4.82 8.87 -17.89
CA GLU A 21 3.50 8.32 -18.24
C GLU A 21 3.17 7.21 -17.27
N ALA A 22 2.18 7.44 -16.40
CA ALA A 22 1.91 6.57 -15.27
C ALA A 22 0.57 5.83 -15.44
N PHE A 23 0.60 4.51 -15.23
CA PHE A 23 -0.55 3.63 -15.24
C PHE A 23 -0.76 3.07 -13.83
N TYR A 24 -1.92 3.34 -13.25
CA TYR A 24 -2.31 2.83 -11.94
C TYR A 24 -3.61 2.05 -12.06
N PHE A 25 -3.64 0.86 -11.51
CA PHE A 25 -4.83 0.03 -11.60
C PHE A 25 -5.33 -0.42 -10.22
N ILE A 26 -6.62 -0.67 -10.14
CA ILE A 26 -7.26 -1.27 -8.99
C ILE A 26 -7.28 -2.77 -9.21
N ALA A 27 -6.50 -3.49 -8.45
CA ALA A 27 -6.24 -4.92 -8.59
C ALA A 27 -7.41 -5.78 -8.03
N ASP A 28 -8.59 -5.65 -8.61
CA ASP A 28 -9.80 -6.32 -8.15
C ASP A 28 -9.75 -7.85 -8.39
N TRP A 29 -9.17 -8.31 -9.49
CA TRP A 29 -8.97 -9.76 -9.71
C TRP A 29 -7.92 -10.35 -8.77
N HIS A 30 -6.85 -9.61 -8.46
CA HIS A 30 -5.89 -10.08 -7.46
C HIS A 30 -6.53 -10.30 -6.08
N MET A 31 -7.51 -9.48 -5.69
CA MET A 31 -8.24 -9.67 -4.46
C MET A 31 -8.92 -11.05 -4.42
N LEU A 32 -9.44 -11.52 -5.55
CA LEU A 32 -10.15 -12.80 -5.65
C LEU A 32 -9.23 -14.01 -5.44
N THR A 33 -7.91 -13.88 -5.55
CA THR A 33 -6.99 -14.99 -5.31
C THR A 33 -7.03 -15.49 -3.85
N THR A 34 -7.43 -14.63 -2.93
CA THR A 34 -7.50 -14.92 -1.49
C THR A 34 -8.85 -14.62 -0.85
N HIS A 35 -9.73 -13.86 -1.51
CA HIS A 35 -11.04 -13.43 -1.01
C HIS A 35 -12.15 -13.74 -2.01
N PHE A 36 -12.05 -14.89 -2.68
CA PHE A 36 -13.02 -15.34 -3.69
C PHE A 36 -14.43 -15.57 -3.12
N ASP A 37 -14.55 -15.76 -1.82
CA ASP A 37 -15.79 -15.95 -1.04
C ASP A 37 -16.43 -14.65 -0.56
N ARG A 38 -15.83 -13.48 -0.85
CA ARG A 38 -16.29 -12.15 -0.38
C ARG A 38 -16.43 -11.15 -1.52
N THR A 39 -17.04 -11.60 -2.60
CA THR A 39 -17.21 -10.80 -3.83
C THR A 39 -18.19 -9.64 -3.69
N ASP A 40 -19.14 -9.73 -2.77
CA ASP A 40 -20.08 -8.68 -2.41
C ASP A 40 -19.42 -7.42 -1.84
N GLU A 41 -18.27 -7.57 -1.18
CA GLU A 41 -17.49 -6.44 -0.64
C GLU A 41 -16.67 -5.70 -1.72
N LEU A 42 -16.39 -6.34 -2.85
CA LEU A 42 -15.46 -5.85 -3.88
C LEU A 42 -15.85 -4.48 -4.45
N PRO A 43 -17.11 -4.22 -4.85
CA PRO A 43 -17.48 -2.90 -5.38
C PRO A 43 -17.25 -1.76 -4.37
N GLY A 44 -17.53 -2.03 -3.09
CA GLY A 44 -17.27 -1.07 -2.00
C GLY A 44 -15.80 -0.79 -1.79
N HIS A 45 -14.95 -1.82 -1.88
CA HIS A 45 -13.49 -1.70 -1.77
C HIS A 45 -12.90 -0.93 -2.94
N VAL A 46 -13.30 -1.25 -4.18
CA VAL A 46 -12.88 -0.54 -5.40
C VAL A 46 -13.22 0.94 -5.28
N ARG A 47 -14.48 1.27 -4.99
CA ARG A 47 -14.93 2.66 -4.83
C ARG A 47 -14.13 3.40 -3.77
N THR A 48 -13.92 2.78 -2.61
CA THR A 48 -13.15 3.37 -1.51
C THR A 48 -11.72 3.66 -1.92
N LEU A 49 -11.07 2.73 -2.61
CA LEU A 49 -9.68 2.89 -3.05
C LEU A 49 -9.54 3.99 -4.10
N VAL A 50 -10.44 4.04 -5.10
CA VAL A 50 -10.47 5.12 -6.10
C VAL A 50 -10.62 6.49 -5.42
N LEU A 51 -11.57 6.63 -4.50
CA LEU A 51 -11.74 7.88 -3.73
C LEU A 51 -10.49 8.26 -2.95
N ASP A 52 -9.84 7.30 -2.30
CA ASP A 52 -8.64 7.52 -1.53
C ASP A 52 -7.47 7.97 -2.43
N LEU A 53 -7.26 7.33 -3.60
CA LEU A 53 -6.20 7.70 -4.54
C LEU A 53 -6.42 9.10 -5.12
N LEU A 54 -7.64 9.40 -5.56
CA LEU A 54 -7.99 10.73 -6.06
C LEU A 54 -7.87 11.83 -4.98
N ALA A 55 -8.21 11.51 -3.74
CA ALA A 55 -8.05 12.44 -2.60
C ALA A 55 -6.58 12.63 -2.22
N ALA A 56 -5.76 11.61 -2.40
CA ALA A 56 -4.32 11.68 -2.19
C ALA A 56 -3.61 12.60 -3.21
N GLY A 57 -4.21 12.79 -4.38
CA GLY A 57 -3.66 13.69 -5.41
C GLY A 57 -3.33 12.99 -6.73
N ILE A 58 -3.76 11.74 -6.92
CA ILE A 58 -3.73 11.14 -8.26
C ILE A 58 -4.68 11.94 -9.15
N ASP A 59 -4.14 12.42 -10.27
CA ASP A 59 -4.84 13.24 -11.25
C ASP A 59 -5.09 12.43 -12.52
N PRO A 60 -6.36 12.10 -12.85
CA PRO A 60 -6.70 11.32 -14.03
C PRO A 60 -6.38 12.02 -15.37
N THR A 61 -6.01 13.30 -15.35
CA THR A 61 -5.53 14.02 -16.56
C THR A 61 -4.02 13.82 -16.79
N ARG A 62 -3.30 13.29 -15.80
CA ARG A 62 -1.84 13.09 -15.81
C ARG A 62 -1.43 11.63 -15.72
N ALA A 63 -2.30 10.78 -15.16
CA ALA A 63 -2.06 9.35 -15.01
C ALA A 63 -3.31 8.59 -15.44
N THR A 64 -3.13 7.43 -16.05
CA THR A 64 -4.23 6.51 -16.32
C THR A 64 -4.56 5.73 -15.04
N LEU A 65 -5.77 5.92 -14.51
CA LEU A 65 -6.29 5.15 -13.40
C LEU A 65 -7.46 4.29 -13.88
N TYR A 66 -7.33 2.97 -13.79
CA TYR A 66 -8.34 2.03 -14.27
C TYR A 66 -8.56 0.87 -13.28
N ARG A 67 -9.63 0.13 -13.46
CA ARG A 67 -9.87 -1.13 -12.76
C ARG A 67 -9.36 -2.28 -13.63
N GLN A 68 -8.64 -3.22 -13.05
CA GLN A 68 -8.04 -4.36 -13.77
C GLN A 68 -9.09 -5.11 -14.58
N SER A 69 -10.26 -5.38 -14.01
CA SER A 69 -11.35 -6.09 -14.70
C SER A 69 -12.06 -5.30 -15.82
N ASP A 70 -11.77 -3.99 -15.99
CA ASP A 70 -12.24 -3.22 -17.13
C ASP A 70 -11.42 -3.43 -18.41
N VAL A 71 -10.29 -4.16 -18.29
CA VAL A 71 -9.38 -4.52 -19.39
C VAL A 71 -9.39 -6.05 -19.58
N PRO A 72 -10.34 -6.60 -20.35
CA PRO A 72 -10.47 -8.07 -20.50
C PRO A 72 -9.22 -8.74 -21.07
N GLU A 73 -8.42 -8.02 -21.84
CA GLU A 73 -7.15 -8.46 -22.40
C GLU A 73 -6.14 -8.89 -21.31
N VAL A 74 -6.27 -8.39 -20.10
CA VAL A 74 -5.48 -8.85 -18.94
C VAL A 74 -5.75 -10.34 -18.66
N ALA A 75 -7.00 -10.78 -18.71
CA ALA A 75 -7.34 -12.19 -18.51
C ALA A 75 -6.86 -13.05 -19.69
N GLU A 76 -7.05 -12.57 -20.92
CA GLU A 76 -6.62 -13.28 -22.13
C GLU A 76 -5.10 -13.46 -22.15
N MET A 77 -4.35 -12.38 -21.90
CA MET A 77 -2.90 -12.42 -21.87
C MET A 77 -2.38 -13.28 -20.68
N THR A 78 -3.06 -13.27 -19.54
CA THR A 78 -2.73 -14.14 -18.40
C THR A 78 -2.85 -15.62 -18.79
N LEU A 79 -3.90 -15.99 -19.52
CA LEU A 79 -4.07 -17.34 -20.04
C LEU A 79 -2.91 -17.72 -20.98
N LEU A 80 -2.57 -16.86 -21.94
CA LEU A 80 -1.53 -17.12 -22.93
C LEU A 80 -0.13 -17.18 -22.29
N LEU A 81 0.23 -16.26 -21.43
CA LEU A 81 1.51 -16.28 -20.70
C LEU A 81 1.59 -17.47 -19.74
N GLY A 82 0.44 -17.90 -19.16
CA GLY A 82 0.36 -19.09 -18.34
C GLY A 82 0.77 -20.37 -19.10
N MET A 83 0.49 -20.46 -20.39
CA MET A 83 0.87 -21.63 -21.22
C MET A 83 2.37 -21.77 -21.44
N ILE A 84 3.12 -20.69 -21.31
CA ILE A 84 4.58 -20.69 -21.48
C ILE A 84 5.34 -20.57 -20.14
N THR A 85 4.65 -20.41 -19.03
CA THR A 85 5.27 -20.24 -17.70
C THR A 85 5.42 -21.58 -17.00
N PRO A 86 6.67 -22.06 -16.71
CA PRO A 86 6.88 -23.31 -16.00
C PRO A 86 6.36 -23.26 -14.56
N LEU A 87 5.66 -24.30 -14.10
CA LEU A 87 5.15 -24.41 -12.73
C LEU A 87 6.23 -24.21 -11.69
N GLY A 88 7.41 -24.80 -11.87
CA GLY A 88 8.51 -24.67 -10.92
C GLY A 88 9.03 -23.23 -10.72
N TRP A 89 8.70 -22.29 -11.61
CA TRP A 89 8.97 -20.86 -11.36
C TRP A 89 8.02 -20.31 -10.31
N LEU A 90 6.73 -20.63 -10.41
CA LEU A 90 5.66 -20.17 -9.54
C LEU A 90 5.78 -20.78 -8.13
N GLU A 91 6.09 -22.07 -8.04
CA GLU A 91 6.27 -22.79 -6.77
C GLU A 91 7.46 -22.27 -5.94
N ARG A 92 8.45 -21.65 -6.59
CA ARG A 92 9.62 -21.08 -5.89
C ARG A 92 9.38 -19.70 -5.32
N VAL A 93 8.29 -19.04 -5.69
CA VAL A 93 7.96 -17.68 -5.17
C VAL A 93 7.77 -17.76 -3.65
N PRO A 94 8.56 -17.00 -2.86
CA PRO A 94 8.51 -17.09 -1.40
C PRO A 94 7.12 -16.85 -0.82
N THR A 95 6.41 -15.84 -1.34
CA THR A 95 5.05 -15.50 -0.89
C THR A 95 4.01 -16.59 -1.15
N PHE A 96 4.20 -17.45 -2.16
CA PHE A 96 3.33 -18.62 -2.35
C PHE A 96 3.45 -19.57 -1.15
N LYS A 97 4.69 -19.88 -0.73
CA LYS A 97 4.95 -20.76 0.42
C LYS A 97 4.49 -20.16 1.75
N GLU A 98 4.66 -18.85 1.92
CA GLU A 98 4.19 -18.14 3.11
C GLU A 98 2.66 -18.16 3.19
N ARG A 99 1.97 -17.84 2.10
CA ARG A 99 0.51 -17.87 2.04
C ARG A 99 -0.07 -19.27 2.23
N LEU A 100 0.59 -20.31 1.72
CA LEU A 100 0.18 -21.69 2.00
C LEU A 100 0.24 -22.01 3.49
N ARG A 101 1.23 -21.50 4.23
CA ARG A 101 1.32 -21.69 5.68
C ARG A 101 0.23 -20.91 6.43
N ASP A 102 0.01 -19.67 6.05
CA ASP A 102 -1.00 -18.79 6.69
C ASP A 102 -2.43 -19.26 6.42
N MET A 103 -2.65 -19.99 5.33
CA MET A 103 -3.95 -20.48 4.89
C MET A 103 -4.17 -21.98 5.18
N ALA A 104 -3.23 -22.66 5.85
CA ALA A 104 -3.30 -24.10 6.14
C ALA A 104 -4.61 -24.54 6.85
N GLU A 105 -5.29 -23.62 7.52
CA GLU A 105 -6.59 -23.85 8.17
C GLU A 105 -7.80 -23.70 7.20
N ARG A 106 -7.59 -23.22 5.96
CA ARG A 106 -8.70 -22.84 5.06
C ARG A 106 -8.83 -23.67 3.78
N ASP A 107 -8.08 -24.74 3.63
CA ASP A 107 -8.12 -25.62 2.43
C ASP A 107 -8.02 -24.86 1.07
N VAL A 108 -7.06 -23.94 0.92
CA VAL A 108 -7.10 -22.93 -0.14
C VAL A 108 -5.82 -22.81 -0.98
N ALA A 109 -5.14 -23.92 -1.24
CA ALA A 109 -4.16 -23.96 -2.33
C ALA A 109 -4.88 -24.05 -3.68
N ASN A 110 -5.46 -22.92 -4.13
CA ASN A 110 -6.15 -22.88 -5.41
C ASN A 110 -5.22 -22.42 -6.54
N TYR A 111 -5.65 -22.64 -7.79
CA TYR A 111 -4.90 -22.26 -8.99
C TYR A 111 -4.63 -20.75 -9.05
N GLY A 112 -5.57 -19.92 -8.62
CA GLY A 112 -5.40 -18.47 -8.59
C GLY A 112 -4.25 -18.03 -7.67
N LEU A 113 -4.07 -18.68 -6.52
CA LEU A 113 -2.95 -18.42 -5.62
C LEU A 113 -1.60 -18.86 -6.22
N LEU A 114 -1.55 -19.94 -6.97
CA LEU A 114 -0.33 -20.36 -7.68
C LEU A 114 -0.07 -19.44 -8.89
N GLY A 115 -1.11 -19.08 -9.63
CA GLY A 115 -1.02 -18.36 -10.90
C GLY A 115 -0.92 -16.84 -10.79
N TYR A 116 -1.16 -16.24 -9.60
CA TYR A 116 -1.19 -14.76 -9.47
C TYR A 116 0.11 -14.05 -9.93
N PRO A 117 1.33 -14.64 -9.87
CA PRO A 117 2.50 -13.98 -10.41
C PRO A 117 2.45 -13.80 -11.93
N VAL A 118 1.74 -14.69 -12.65
CA VAL A 118 1.50 -14.52 -14.09
C VAL A 118 0.54 -13.36 -14.35
N LEU A 119 -0.55 -13.27 -13.57
CA LEU A 119 -1.47 -12.13 -13.64
C LEU A 119 -0.75 -10.81 -13.35
N GLN A 120 0.11 -10.76 -12.34
CA GLN A 120 0.93 -9.58 -12.03
C GLN A 120 1.91 -9.25 -13.17
N ALA A 121 2.50 -10.25 -13.80
CA ALA A 121 3.35 -10.02 -14.96
C ALA A 121 2.58 -9.38 -16.12
N VAL A 122 1.32 -9.77 -16.32
CA VAL A 122 0.45 -9.17 -17.34
C VAL A 122 0.10 -7.73 -16.99
N ASP A 123 -0.25 -7.41 -15.74
CA ASP A 123 -0.54 -6.03 -15.33
C ASP A 123 0.58 -5.06 -15.68
N ILE A 124 1.83 -5.54 -15.63
CA ILE A 124 3.01 -4.75 -15.98
C ILE A 124 3.20 -4.69 -17.51
N THR A 125 3.10 -5.83 -18.17
CA THR A 125 3.49 -5.95 -19.58
C THR A 125 2.42 -5.47 -20.55
N ILE A 126 1.14 -5.49 -20.16
CA ILE A 126 0.03 -5.05 -21.03
C ILE A 126 0.09 -3.54 -21.31
N VAL A 127 0.61 -2.76 -20.39
CA VAL A 127 0.87 -1.32 -20.55
C VAL A 127 2.31 -1.03 -20.99
N LYS A 128 3.09 -2.08 -21.32
CA LYS A 128 4.52 -1.97 -21.65
C LYS A 128 5.33 -1.23 -20.59
N GLY A 129 5.05 -1.52 -19.32
CA GLY A 129 5.68 -0.86 -18.18
C GLY A 129 7.20 -1.05 -18.18
N GLU A 130 7.96 0.04 -18.33
CA GLU A 130 9.43 0.04 -18.31
C GLU A 130 9.96 0.05 -16.89
N GLN A 131 9.30 0.79 -15.99
CA GLN A 131 9.69 0.93 -14.59
C GLN A 131 8.52 0.60 -13.67
N VAL A 132 8.77 -0.22 -12.67
CA VAL A 132 7.77 -0.65 -11.69
C VAL A 132 8.21 -0.24 -10.30
N PRO A 133 7.50 0.72 -9.66
CA PRO A 133 7.76 1.09 -8.29
C PRO A 133 7.44 -0.07 -7.35
N VAL A 134 8.45 -0.63 -6.70
CA VAL A 134 8.30 -1.79 -5.81
C VAL A 134 9.12 -1.61 -4.53
N GLY A 135 8.62 -2.20 -3.44
CA GLY A 135 9.44 -2.45 -2.26
C GLY A 135 10.38 -3.64 -2.49
N GLU A 136 11.41 -3.76 -1.67
CA GLU A 136 12.37 -4.88 -1.75
C GLU A 136 11.70 -6.26 -1.67
N ASP A 137 10.63 -6.37 -0.92
CA ASP A 137 9.83 -7.60 -0.77
C ASP A 137 9.11 -8.02 -2.07
N GLN A 138 8.91 -7.11 -3.02
CA GLN A 138 8.25 -7.35 -4.29
C GLN A 138 9.22 -7.61 -5.47
N VAL A 139 10.53 -7.48 -5.27
CA VAL A 139 11.53 -7.69 -6.32
C VAL A 139 11.44 -9.09 -6.91
N HIS A 140 11.17 -10.10 -6.10
CA HIS A 140 11.03 -11.49 -6.56
C HIS A 140 9.90 -11.67 -7.59
N HIS A 141 8.79 -10.95 -7.42
CA HIS A 141 7.69 -11.01 -8.39
C HIS A 141 8.06 -10.34 -9.70
N LEU A 142 8.81 -9.25 -9.62
CA LEU A 142 9.30 -8.57 -10.82
C LEU A 142 10.31 -9.44 -11.58
N GLU A 143 11.17 -10.20 -10.88
CA GLU A 143 12.06 -11.15 -11.54
C GLU A 143 11.30 -12.26 -12.27
N ILE A 144 10.21 -12.80 -11.73
CA ILE A 144 9.33 -13.74 -12.46
C ILE A 144 8.76 -13.07 -13.71
N THR A 145 8.31 -11.82 -13.63
CA THR A 145 7.84 -11.05 -14.78
C THR A 145 8.91 -10.97 -15.86
N ARG A 146 10.14 -10.64 -15.51
CA ARG A 146 11.28 -10.53 -16.42
C ARG A 146 11.61 -11.88 -17.10
N GLU A 147 11.58 -12.97 -16.33
CA GLU A 147 11.77 -14.32 -16.89
C GLU A 147 10.67 -14.71 -17.89
N ILE A 148 9.40 -14.36 -17.60
CA ILE A 148 8.28 -14.59 -18.52
C ILE A 148 8.48 -13.76 -19.79
N VAL A 149 8.83 -12.48 -19.68
CA VAL A 149 9.10 -11.57 -20.81
C VAL A 149 10.24 -12.12 -21.68
N ARG A 150 11.39 -12.48 -21.09
CA ARG A 150 12.53 -13.07 -21.83
C ARG A 150 12.15 -14.34 -22.56
N ARG A 151 11.35 -15.21 -21.90
CA ARG A 151 10.87 -16.44 -22.51
C ARG A 151 9.92 -16.16 -23.67
N PHE A 152 8.98 -15.24 -23.50
CA PHE A 152 8.05 -14.82 -24.56
C PHE A 152 8.82 -14.26 -25.75
N ASN A 153 9.70 -13.31 -25.54
CA ASN A 153 10.45 -12.66 -26.62
C ASN A 153 11.36 -13.64 -27.37
N ARG A 154 11.93 -14.62 -26.68
CA ARG A 154 12.71 -15.70 -27.33
C ARG A 154 11.86 -16.59 -28.24
N LEU A 155 10.60 -16.82 -27.88
CA LEU A 155 9.69 -17.69 -28.63
C LEU A 155 9.02 -16.97 -29.81
N TYR A 156 8.67 -15.71 -29.63
CA TYR A 156 7.77 -14.99 -30.53
C TYR A 156 8.35 -13.69 -31.11
N GLY A 157 9.58 -13.32 -30.74
CA GLY A 157 10.22 -12.06 -31.12
C GLY A 157 10.08 -10.96 -30.05
N ASP A 158 10.85 -9.88 -30.21
CA ASP A 158 10.94 -8.78 -29.25
C ASP A 158 9.67 -7.92 -29.26
N VAL A 159 8.68 -8.30 -28.48
CA VAL A 159 7.36 -7.65 -28.38
C VAL A 159 7.15 -7.01 -27.02
N LEU A 160 7.49 -7.75 -25.95
CA LEU A 160 7.27 -7.31 -24.57
C LEU A 160 8.49 -6.57 -24.04
N VAL A 161 8.24 -5.49 -23.28
CA VAL A 161 9.30 -4.72 -22.61
C VAL A 161 9.69 -5.42 -21.31
N GLU A 162 10.99 -5.58 -21.07
CA GLU A 162 11.51 -6.14 -19.83
C GLU A 162 11.53 -5.06 -18.74
N PRO A 163 10.69 -5.16 -17.69
CA PRO A 163 10.56 -4.11 -16.70
C PRO A 163 11.75 -4.03 -15.76
N GLN A 164 12.04 -2.83 -15.26
CA GLN A 164 13.07 -2.58 -14.25
C GLN A 164 12.43 -2.17 -12.92
N PRO A 165 12.97 -2.62 -11.78
CA PRO A 165 12.50 -2.19 -10.49
C PRO A 165 12.88 -0.73 -10.24
N LEU A 166 11.91 0.07 -9.82
CA LEU A 166 12.15 1.37 -9.22
C LEU A 166 11.97 1.23 -7.71
N LEU A 167 13.10 0.98 -7.02
CA LEU A 167 13.07 0.77 -5.58
C LEU A 167 12.63 2.05 -4.88
N SER A 168 11.60 1.95 -4.07
CA SER A 168 11.19 3.05 -3.20
C SER A 168 11.98 2.96 -1.88
N GLU A 169 12.69 4.01 -1.53
CA GLU A 169 13.31 4.18 -0.22
C GLU A 169 12.23 4.39 0.85
N THR A 170 11.34 3.42 1.03
CA THR A 170 10.27 3.61 2.00
C THR A 170 10.65 2.98 3.32
N PRO A 171 10.93 3.79 4.33
CA PRO A 171 11.18 3.26 5.66
C PRO A 171 9.91 2.59 6.18
N LEU A 172 10.09 1.48 6.87
CA LEU A 172 9.00 0.77 7.52
C LEU A 172 8.29 1.70 8.51
N ILE A 173 7.00 1.91 8.31
CA ILE A 173 6.16 2.66 9.24
C ILE A 173 5.66 1.70 10.32
N PRO A 174 5.98 1.94 11.60
CA PRO A 174 5.53 1.09 12.69
C PRO A 174 4.03 1.24 12.94
N GLY A 175 3.38 0.15 13.30
CA GLY A 175 2.03 0.13 13.83
C GLY A 175 1.99 0.40 15.34
N THR A 176 0.78 0.35 15.91
CA THR A 176 0.55 0.61 17.35
C THR A 176 1.31 -0.32 18.28
N ASP A 177 1.64 -1.52 17.80
CA ASP A 177 2.39 -2.57 18.51
C ASP A 177 3.91 -2.53 18.25
N GLY A 178 4.40 -1.56 17.47
CA GLY A 178 5.80 -1.39 17.11
C GLY A 178 6.27 -2.25 15.92
N ARG A 179 5.47 -3.24 15.49
CA ARG A 179 5.75 -4.01 14.26
C ARG A 179 5.35 -3.21 13.02
N LYS A 180 5.70 -3.71 11.82
CA LYS A 180 5.25 -3.12 10.55
C LYS A 180 3.74 -2.90 10.57
N MET A 181 3.29 -1.70 10.21
CA MET A 181 1.87 -1.35 10.13
C MET A 181 1.17 -2.22 9.07
N SER A 182 0.15 -2.99 9.49
CA SER A 182 -0.59 -3.90 8.62
C SER A 182 -2.04 -4.06 9.08
N LYS A 183 -2.98 -4.16 8.13
CA LYS A 183 -4.39 -4.42 8.43
C LYS A 183 -4.61 -5.78 9.11
N SER A 184 -3.87 -6.80 8.69
CA SER A 184 -3.96 -8.15 9.27
C SER A 184 -3.55 -8.20 10.74
N LEU A 185 -2.69 -7.27 11.18
CA LEU A 185 -2.26 -7.13 12.57
C LEU A 185 -3.14 -6.19 13.39
N ALA A 186 -4.17 -5.58 12.80
CA ALA A 186 -5.06 -4.59 13.43
C ALA A 186 -4.30 -3.42 14.13
N ASN A 187 -3.06 -3.13 13.71
CA ASN A 187 -2.15 -2.16 14.32
C ASN A 187 -2.05 -0.84 13.53
N THR A 188 -3.05 -0.52 12.71
CA THR A 188 -3.02 0.59 11.75
C THR A 188 -3.60 1.89 12.32
N VAL A 189 -3.11 3.03 11.77
CA VAL A 189 -3.79 4.33 11.77
C VAL A 189 -4.23 4.60 10.33
N ASP A 190 -5.52 4.81 10.11
CA ASP A 190 -6.05 5.09 8.77
C ASP A 190 -5.94 6.58 8.44
N VAL A 191 -5.61 6.91 7.20
CA VAL A 191 -5.50 8.31 6.75
C VAL A 191 -6.86 9.03 6.73
N ARG A 192 -7.95 8.27 6.78
CA ARG A 192 -9.33 8.77 6.85
C ARG A 192 -9.80 9.03 8.27
N ASP A 193 -9.09 8.48 9.26
CA ASP A 193 -9.47 8.63 10.66
C ASP A 193 -9.64 10.11 11.02
N THR A 194 -10.68 10.41 11.77
CA THR A 194 -10.92 11.74 12.35
C THR A 194 -9.80 12.09 13.34
N PRO A 195 -9.60 13.36 13.70
CA PRO A 195 -8.62 13.73 14.71
C PRO A 195 -8.77 12.97 16.04
N ASP A 196 -9.99 12.68 16.46
CA ASP A 196 -10.25 11.94 17.70
C ASP A 196 -9.91 10.45 17.57
N GLU A 197 -10.22 9.84 16.41
CA GLU A 197 -9.82 8.46 16.11
C GLU A 197 -8.30 8.33 16.02
N ILE A 198 -7.62 9.28 15.34
CA ILE A 198 -6.15 9.34 15.29
C ILE A 198 -5.59 9.43 16.71
N ARG A 199 -6.15 10.31 17.55
CA ARG A 199 -5.72 10.47 18.95
C ARG A 199 -5.89 9.18 19.75
N ALA A 200 -7.01 8.48 19.58
CA ALA A 200 -7.27 7.19 20.22
C ALA A 200 -6.26 6.13 19.79
N ARG A 201 -5.99 6.04 18.48
CA ARG A 201 -4.99 5.11 17.91
C ARG A 201 -3.58 5.41 18.39
N VAL A 202 -3.16 6.69 18.32
CA VAL A 202 -1.82 7.11 18.75
C VAL A 202 -1.60 6.88 20.24
N ARG A 203 -2.63 7.04 21.06
CA ARG A 203 -2.55 6.72 22.50
C ARG A 203 -2.20 5.25 22.75
N ALA A 204 -2.66 4.33 21.89
CA ALA A 204 -2.42 2.89 22.01
C ALA A 204 -1.01 2.45 21.58
N PHE A 205 -0.22 3.32 20.93
CA PHE A 205 1.14 2.95 20.54
C PHE A 205 1.99 2.52 21.73
N VAL A 206 2.76 1.46 21.53
CA VAL A 206 3.86 1.13 22.44
C VAL A 206 4.93 2.21 22.40
N THR A 207 5.65 2.38 23.49
CA THR A 207 6.77 3.33 23.62
C THR A 207 8.00 2.60 24.10
N ASP A 208 9.09 3.32 24.36
CA ASP A 208 10.28 2.73 24.97
C ASP A 208 9.91 2.02 26.28
N PRO A 209 10.13 0.70 26.41
CA PRO A 209 9.77 -0.06 27.60
C PRO A 209 10.58 0.35 28.84
N GLN A 210 11.70 1.05 28.69
CA GLN A 210 12.50 1.55 29.83
C GLN A 210 11.97 2.89 30.39
N LYS A 211 11.16 3.64 29.60
CA LYS A 211 10.54 4.88 30.07
C LYS A 211 9.16 4.59 30.67
N VAL A 212 9.15 4.19 31.95
CA VAL A 212 7.95 3.78 32.66
C VAL A 212 7.20 4.95 33.30
N ARG A 213 7.93 5.94 33.84
CA ARG A 213 7.37 7.09 34.56
C ARG A 213 7.68 8.39 33.86
N LYS A 214 6.89 9.43 34.15
CA LYS A 214 7.24 10.80 33.81
C LYS A 214 8.54 11.17 34.53
N GLY A 215 9.53 11.68 33.81
CA GLY A 215 10.86 11.97 34.35
C GLY A 215 11.93 10.93 33.99
N ASP A 216 11.53 9.70 33.66
CA ASP A 216 12.51 8.71 33.17
C ASP A 216 13.07 9.16 31.82
N PRO A 217 14.40 9.04 31.61
CA PRO A 217 15.00 9.26 30.30
C PRO A 217 14.51 8.20 29.32
N GLY A 218 14.21 8.63 28.08
CA GLY A 218 13.76 7.73 27.02
C GLY A 218 14.81 7.57 25.92
N ARG A 219 14.58 6.57 25.07
CA ARG A 219 15.41 6.25 23.90
C ARG A 219 14.58 6.43 22.62
N PRO A 220 14.63 7.61 21.97
CA PRO A 220 13.89 7.88 20.73
C PRO A 220 14.14 6.86 19.62
N GLU A 221 15.36 6.31 19.52
CA GLU A 221 15.78 5.34 18.50
C GLU A 221 15.00 4.03 18.52
N VAL A 222 14.47 3.62 19.66
CA VAL A 222 13.64 2.39 19.79
C VAL A 222 12.15 2.65 19.87
N CYS A 223 11.74 3.93 19.86
CA CYS A 223 10.36 4.33 20.09
C CYS A 223 9.57 4.46 18.79
N PRO A 224 8.52 3.65 18.54
CA PRO A 224 7.66 3.76 17.37
C PRO A 224 7.00 5.13 17.21
N VAL A 225 6.63 5.77 18.32
CA VAL A 225 6.06 7.12 18.32
C VAL A 225 7.07 8.15 17.80
N PHE A 226 8.34 8.04 18.19
CA PHE A 226 9.38 8.94 17.68
C PHE A 226 9.66 8.71 16.18
N THR A 227 9.59 7.47 15.71
CA THR A 227 9.68 7.16 14.28
C THR A 227 8.59 7.88 13.47
N LEU A 228 7.39 8.01 14.01
CA LEU A 228 6.32 8.78 13.39
C LEU A 228 6.55 10.29 13.50
N HIS A 229 7.09 10.80 14.61
CA HIS A 229 7.47 12.22 14.73
C HIS A 229 8.44 12.66 13.62
N ARG A 230 9.35 11.80 13.18
CA ARG A 230 10.24 12.06 12.03
C ARG A 230 9.49 12.35 10.73
N ARG A 231 8.22 11.95 10.62
CA ARG A 231 7.39 12.13 9.42
C ARG A 231 6.39 13.28 9.54
N PHE A 232 5.96 13.58 10.76
CA PHE A 232 4.87 14.52 10.98
C PHE A 232 5.26 15.77 11.77
N SER A 233 6.48 15.83 12.31
CA SER A 233 6.87 16.82 13.32
C SER A 233 8.30 17.29 13.12
N GLU A 234 8.73 17.51 11.88
CA GLU A 234 10.11 17.87 11.55
C GLU A 234 10.55 19.15 12.29
N ASP A 235 9.67 20.13 12.40
CA ASP A 235 9.90 21.42 13.05
C ASP A 235 10.14 21.35 14.56
N ILE A 236 9.65 20.30 15.24
CA ILE A 236 9.87 20.10 16.69
C ILE A 236 10.65 18.82 16.99
N LEU A 237 11.23 18.18 15.99
CA LEU A 237 11.85 16.86 16.14
C LEU A 237 13.03 16.90 17.14
N GLU A 238 13.90 17.90 17.05
CA GLU A 238 15.02 18.08 17.95
C GLU A 238 14.58 18.32 19.39
N ALA A 239 13.57 19.19 19.59
CA ALA A 239 13.02 19.45 20.91
C ALA A 239 12.34 18.21 21.51
N THR A 240 11.67 17.41 20.67
CA THR A 240 11.04 16.14 21.07
C THR A 240 12.10 15.10 21.46
N ASP A 241 13.21 15.01 20.72
CA ASP A 241 14.34 14.12 21.02
C ASP A 241 14.99 14.50 22.37
N ALA A 242 15.37 15.77 22.53
CA ALA A 242 15.98 16.28 23.75
C ALA A 242 15.06 16.11 24.97
N GLY A 243 13.78 16.44 24.83
CA GLY A 243 12.78 16.29 25.90
C GLY A 243 12.52 14.83 26.27
N CYS A 244 12.57 13.91 25.28
CA CYS A 244 12.45 12.48 25.55
C CYS A 244 13.67 11.94 26.30
N ARG A 245 14.89 12.26 25.86
CA ARG A 245 16.15 11.81 26.47
C ARG A 245 16.36 12.34 27.89
N SER A 246 16.00 13.61 28.13
CA SER A 246 16.09 14.21 29.45
C SER A 246 14.99 13.78 30.43
N GLY A 247 13.93 13.13 29.93
CA GLY A 247 12.74 12.82 30.74
C GLY A 247 11.77 14.00 30.89
N ALA A 248 12.10 15.19 30.40
CA ALA A 248 11.24 16.37 30.51
C ALA A 248 9.90 16.22 29.77
N LEU A 249 9.91 15.55 28.60
CA LEU A 249 8.71 15.25 27.81
C LEU A 249 8.11 13.89 28.22
N GLY A 250 6.88 13.90 28.74
CA GLY A 250 6.15 12.68 29.08
C GLY A 250 5.57 11.98 27.83
N CYS A 251 5.46 10.64 27.84
CA CYS A 251 4.95 9.88 26.69
C CYS A 251 3.51 10.25 26.31
N VAL A 252 2.66 10.61 27.25
CA VAL A 252 1.27 11.02 26.99
C VAL A 252 1.24 12.34 26.19
N GLU A 253 2.03 13.31 26.61
CA GLU A 253 2.17 14.59 25.94
C GLU A 253 2.79 14.43 24.54
N CYS A 254 3.87 13.65 24.42
CA CYS A 254 4.51 13.31 23.15
C CYS A 254 3.51 12.71 22.16
N LYS A 255 2.73 11.71 22.59
CA LYS A 255 1.66 11.11 21.78
C LYS A 255 0.56 12.11 21.40
N GLY A 256 0.20 13.01 22.31
CA GLY A 256 -0.76 14.09 22.04
C GLY A 256 -0.29 14.99 20.90
N ASN A 257 0.95 15.47 21.01
CA ASN A 257 1.58 16.30 19.98
C ASN A 257 1.64 15.59 18.62
N LEU A 258 2.00 14.31 18.59
CA LEU A 258 1.99 13.51 17.36
C LEU A 258 0.58 13.41 16.77
N ALA A 259 -0.42 13.11 17.58
CA ALA A 259 -1.80 12.93 17.11
C ALA A 259 -2.35 14.23 16.49
N ASP A 260 -2.10 15.37 17.09
CA ASP A 260 -2.53 16.66 16.58
C ASP A 260 -1.88 16.98 15.23
N ARG A 261 -0.58 16.68 15.06
CA ARG A 261 0.14 16.87 13.82
C ARG A 261 -0.32 15.91 12.72
N MET A 262 -0.55 14.65 13.04
CA MET A 262 -1.13 13.68 12.09
C MET A 262 -2.54 14.11 11.67
N GLY A 263 -3.35 14.57 12.62
CA GLY A 263 -4.69 15.12 12.35
C GLY A 263 -4.65 16.30 11.37
N ALA A 264 -3.75 17.24 11.59
CA ALA A 264 -3.55 18.40 10.71
C ALA A 264 -2.99 17.98 9.33
N TYR A 265 -2.01 17.07 9.29
CA TYR A 265 -1.40 16.59 8.05
C TYR A 265 -2.43 15.94 7.12
N PHE A 266 -3.36 15.13 7.64
CA PHE A 266 -4.38 14.46 6.85
C PHE A 266 -5.67 15.26 6.65
N ALA A 267 -5.82 16.45 7.24
CA ALA A 267 -7.01 17.29 7.06
C ALA A 267 -7.28 17.62 5.58
N PRO A 268 -6.30 18.08 4.77
CA PRO A 268 -6.53 18.36 3.35
C PRO A 268 -6.93 17.10 2.54
N PHE A 269 -6.43 15.92 2.91
CA PHE A 269 -6.83 14.65 2.28
C PHE A 269 -8.30 14.36 2.58
N ARG A 270 -8.74 14.43 3.84
CA ARG A 270 -10.13 14.19 4.24
C ARG A 270 -11.10 15.15 3.54
N GLU A 271 -10.78 16.44 3.50
CA GLU A 271 -11.59 17.45 2.80
C GLU A 271 -11.73 17.17 1.30
N ARG A 272 -10.62 16.81 0.62
CA ARG A 272 -10.67 16.44 -0.82
C ARG A 272 -11.52 15.19 -1.02
N ARG A 273 -11.38 14.20 -0.14
CA ARG A 273 -12.11 12.94 -0.21
C ARG A 273 -13.62 13.16 -0.07
N ASP A 274 -14.05 13.97 0.88
CA ASP A 274 -15.46 14.27 1.14
C ASP A 274 -16.09 15.00 -0.05
N ARG A 275 -15.40 16.00 -0.61
CA ARG A 275 -15.87 16.70 -1.82
C ARG A 275 -16.03 15.74 -3.02
N LYS A 276 -15.09 14.82 -3.22
CA LYS A 276 -15.17 13.84 -4.33
C LYS A 276 -16.26 12.82 -4.08
N SER A 277 -16.45 12.35 -2.86
CA SER A 277 -17.53 11.44 -2.49
C SER A 277 -18.91 12.04 -2.76
N THR A 278 -19.11 13.30 -2.39
CA THR A 278 -20.36 14.03 -2.64
C THR A 278 -20.67 14.15 -4.14
N ARG A 279 -19.64 14.49 -4.95
CA ARG A 279 -19.81 14.59 -6.42
C ARG A 279 -20.16 13.26 -7.07
N LEU A 280 -19.51 12.16 -6.68
CA LEU A 280 -19.83 10.82 -7.20
C LEU A 280 -21.26 10.39 -6.84
N ASN A 281 -21.71 10.66 -5.63
CA ASN A 281 -23.09 10.36 -5.22
C ASN A 281 -24.10 11.18 -6.04
N SER A 282 -23.84 12.46 -6.29
CA SER A 282 -24.69 13.33 -7.09
C SER A 282 -24.78 12.89 -8.55
N SER A 283 -23.69 12.39 -9.13
CA SER A 283 -23.65 11.87 -10.50
C SER A 283 -24.48 10.58 -10.65
N HIS A 284 -24.47 9.70 -9.66
CA HIS A 284 -25.31 8.49 -9.66
C HIS A 284 -26.81 8.80 -9.58
N VAL A 285 -27.21 9.84 -8.83
CA VAL A 285 -28.59 10.30 -8.78
C VAL A 285 -29.04 10.89 -10.12
N ALA A 286 -28.15 11.52 -10.87
CA ALA A 286 -28.45 12.06 -12.19
C ALA A 286 -28.60 10.98 -13.28
N LEU A 287 -27.95 9.83 -13.13
CA LEU A 287 -28.04 8.69 -14.07
C LEU A 287 -29.20 7.76 -13.78
N SER A 288 -29.87 7.88 -12.63
CA SER A 288 -31.03 7.08 -12.22
C SER A 288 -32.35 7.78 -12.46
N ARG A 289 -32.37 8.91 -13.17
CA ARG A 289 -33.56 9.63 -13.67
C ARG A 289 -33.55 9.68 -15.20
#